data_c46a8ac59f8fa088de83db41e7001f23
#
_entry.id   c46a8ac59f8fa088de83db41e7001f23
#
_cell.length_a   1.000
_cell.length_b   1.000
_cell.length_c   1.000
_cell.angle_alpha   90.00
_cell.angle_beta   90.00
_cell.angle_gamma   90.00
#
_symmetry.space_group_name_H-M   'P 1'
#
loop_
_entity.id
_entity.type
_entity.pdbx_description
1 polymer ?
#
loop_
_entity_poly.entity_id
_entity_poly.type
_entity_poly.pdbx_seq_one_letter_code
_entity_poly.pdbx_strand_id
1 'polypeptide(L)'
;MSRIKRNAVSMACLLALLAACGGSGSDPDVKAGGATPTLLAGSVVTTQEPLVSASRIAGGMAAQEATAGAIPVLLAPSEARSRELSGTVPTAPGVTLAGASRLLSQASMGATMYDIQQVAIKGMVPWLNEQFAMPQLMHRWYIDNAMRKAGVGGWGTQDQFYESFWQQVCTGQDQLRQRVAFGLSQIFVVSFVDDNLGSSGRMMGGYYDMLGKNAFGNFRTLLDDVAHHPAMAIYLSFLRNKMETETRVPDENFARELMQLMTIGLYELNQDGTEKLKNGKPIETYTHDDVAGLAKVFTGWSWAGHDKSNARFFGTIEDPWRDWLPLQNYPNFHSTSTKQVLGRPLTATTAEGELKEALDRLFNHPNVGPFIGRQLIQRMVTSNPSPAYVSRVAAAFNNNGSGVRGDMKAVIKAILLDDEARRPGANAGGRVREPVLRQANWMRAFYASSVSGKYTMWSMDDPVRGLGQSVLRAPSVFNFYRPGYAPPGTALESADMVAPELQIASEPAVVGYLNTMKNAIYNGMGRNYDIRTGYVKELAIVADEDKLVDRLNLLLMAGQMTPTTRAHIRNAVRSIQMPAAWNTDPADISYRRTNRVYLAVYLTMASPEYIIQQ
;
A
#
# COMPACT_ATOMS: atom_id res chain seq x y z
N MET A 1 12.70 -4.76 -35.37
CA MET A 1 12.86 -3.30 -35.19
C MET A 1 12.09 -2.72 -33.98
N SER A 2 11.23 -3.44 -33.30
CA SER A 2 10.37 -2.87 -32.20
C SER A 2 10.98 -2.88 -30.78
N ARG A 3 11.88 -3.81 -30.45
CA ARG A 3 12.44 -3.93 -29.08
C ARG A 3 13.46 -2.86 -28.70
N ILE A 4 14.30 -2.41 -29.65
CA ILE A 4 15.36 -1.41 -29.36
C ILE A 4 14.77 -0.01 -29.18
N LYS A 5 13.69 0.33 -29.88
CA LYS A 5 13.03 1.65 -29.72
C LYS A 5 12.26 1.80 -28.41
N ARG A 6 11.71 0.71 -27.84
CA ARG A 6 10.93 0.77 -26.59
C ARG A 6 11.80 1.03 -25.35
N ASN A 7 12.98 0.43 -25.27
CA ASN A 7 13.91 0.69 -24.16
C ASN A 7 14.51 2.09 -24.20
N ALA A 8 14.71 2.67 -25.39
CA ALA A 8 15.26 4.00 -25.55
C ALA A 8 14.29 5.12 -25.07
N VAL A 9 12.99 4.91 -25.20
CA VAL A 9 11.98 5.91 -24.81
C VAL A 9 11.82 5.99 -23.29
N SER A 10 11.80 4.86 -22.59
CA SER A 10 11.76 4.86 -21.12
C SER A 10 13.01 5.52 -20.51
N MET A 11 14.15 5.34 -21.14
CA MET A 11 15.41 5.94 -20.71
C MET A 11 15.50 7.44 -21.03
N ALA A 12 14.91 7.90 -22.12
CA ALA A 12 14.94 9.31 -22.52
C ALA A 12 14.08 10.21 -21.62
N CYS A 13 12.93 9.75 -21.16
CA CYS A 13 12.08 10.52 -20.21
C CYS A 13 12.72 10.66 -18.83
N LEU A 14 13.46 9.64 -18.35
CA LEU A 14 14.12 9.72 -17.05
C LEU A 14 15.46 10.46 -17.12
N LEU A 15 16.20 10.36 -18.22
CA LEU A 15 17.46 11.11 -18.45
C LEU A 15 17.22 12.61 -18.67
N ALA A 16 16.09 13.00 -19.23
CA ALA A 16 15.72 14.42 -19.34
C ALA A 16 15.42 15.04 -17.94
N LEU A 17 14.90 14.25 -17.00
CA LEU A 17 14.71 14.66 -15.60
C LEU A 17 16.02 14.76 -14.81
N LEU A 18 17.04 13.97 -15.15
CA LEU A 18 18.34 13.97 -14.48
C LEU A 18 19.33 15.02 -15.05
N ALA A 19 19.17 15.42 -16.32
CA ALA A 19 20.04 16.42 -16.97
C ALA A 19 19.76 17.87 -16.54
N ALA A 20 18.60 18.15 -15.89
CA ALA A 20 18.23 19.48 -15.40
C ALA A 20 18.89 19.90 -14.09
N CYS A 21 19.68 19.04 -13.42
CA CYS A 21 20.28 19.27 -12.11
C CYS A 21 21.78 19.64 -12.13
N GLY A 22 22.26 20.31 -13.17
CA GLY A 22 23.64 20.83 -13.27
C GLY A 22 23.73 22.32 -12.96
N GLY A 23 23.58 22.72 -11.69
CA GLY A 23 23.80 24.09 -11.21
C GLY A 23 24.72 24.10 -10.00
N SER A 24 25.91 24.66 -10.14
CA SER A 24 26.93 24.83 -9.09
C SER A 24 26.49 25.88 -8.07
N GLY A 25 26.43 25.48 -6.81
CA GLY A 25 26.25 26.38 -5.67
C GLY A 25 27.15 25.93 -4.51
N SER A 26 28.10 26.80 -4.13
CA SER A 26 29.08 26.63 -3.06
C SER A 26 28.43 26.58 -1.68
N ASP A 27 28.79 25.60 -0.87
CA ASP A 27 28.43 25.45 0.54
C ASP A 27 29.27 26.34 1.47
N PRO A 28 28.70 26.91 2.51
CA PRO A 28 29.48 27.42 3.65
C PRO A 28 29.55 26.38 4.78
N ASP A 29 30.73 26.31 5.37
CA ASP A 29 31.19 25.50 6.50
C ASP A 29 30.18 25.31 7.65
N VAL A 30 29.93 24.06 8.04
CA VAL A 30 29.39 23.69 9.35
C VAL A 30 30.38 22.78 10.07
N LYS A 31 30.95 23.31 11.16
CA LYS A 31 31.87 22.60 12.05
C LYS A 31 31.21 21.41 12.72
N ALA A 32 31.87 20.27 12.66
CA ALA A 32 31.51 19.04 13.35
C ALA A 32 31.83 19.16 14.85
N GLY A 33 30.78 19.05 15.68
CA GLY A 33 30.91 18.75 17.11
C GLY A 33 30.67 17.26 17.35
N GLY A 34 31.69 16.52 17.71
CA GLY A 34 31.62 15.10 18.00
C GLY A 34 30.99 14.80 19.36
N ALA A 35 30.05 13.87 19.39
CA ALA A 35 29.75 13.07 20.57
C ALA A 35 29.36 11.67 20.10
N THR A 36 30.12 10.70 20.48
CA THR A 36 29.88 9.27 20.27
C THR A 36 28.87 8.78 21.32
N PRO A 37 27.73 8.23 20.95
CA PRO A 37 26.89 7.55 21.93
C PRO A 37 27.24 6.07 21.99
N THR A 38 27.56 5.62 23.18
CA THR A 38 27.72 4.22 23.58
C THR A 38 26.40 3.47 23.42
N LEU A 39 26.42 2.38 22.68
CA LEU A 39 25.28 1.46 22.53
C LEU A 39 25.02 0.72 23.85
N LEU A 40 23.98 1.09 24.57
CA LEU A 40 23.36 0.25 25.59
C LEU A 40 22.35 -0.67 24.94
N ALA A 41 22.62 -1.96 24.96
CA ALA A 41 21.70 -3.01 24.57
C ALA A 41 20.56 -3.09 25.59
N GLY A 42 19.41 -2.52 25.24
CA GLY A 42 18.16 -2.70 25.99
C GLY A 42 17.34 -3.83 25.39
N SER A 43 17.28 -4.96 26.07
CA SER A 43 16.36 -6.06 25.78
C SER A 43 14.93 -5.61 26.02
N VAL A 44 14.14 -5.49 24.96
CA VAL A 44 12.68 -5.25 25.06
C VAL A 44 12.00 -6.58 25.38
N VAL A 45 11.67 -6.76 26.65
CA VAL A 45 10.74 -7.82 27.09
C VAL A 45 9.33 -7.36 26.74
N THR A 46 8.72 -7.96 25.74
CA THR A 46 7.31 -7.78 25.42
C THR A 46 6.49 -8.77 26.25
N THR A 47 6.13 -8.41 27.46
CA THR A 47 5.04 -9.06 28.18
C THR A 47 3.73 -8.41 27.75
N GLN A 48 2.96 -9.09 26.90
CA GLN A 48 1.56 -8.79 26.71
C GLN A 48 0.77 -9.35 27.89
N GLU A 49 0.31 -8.48 28.78
CA GLU A 49 -0.75 -8.86 29.72
C GLU A 49 -2.09 -8.96 28.97
N PRO A 50 -2.94 -9.97 29.29
CA PRO A 50 -4.23 -10.12 28.64
C PRO A 50 -5.15 -8.95 28.99
N LEU A 51 -5.82 -8.40 27.95
CA LEU A 51 -6.84 -7.38 28.07
C LEU A 51 -7.96 -7.86 29.01
N VAL A 52 -8.09 -7.21 30.15
CA VAL A 52 -9.26 -7.38 31.02
C VAL A 52 -10.50 -6.91 30.27
N SER A 53 -11.41 -7.83 30.04
CA SER A 53 -12.62 -7.66 29.26
C SER A 53 -13.50 -6.52 29.80
N ALA A 54 -13.82 -5.57 28.92
CA ALA A 54 -14.99 -4.71 29.08
C ALA A 54 -16.27 -5.53 28.80
N SER A 55 -16.45 -6.61 29.54
CA SER A 55 -17.56 -7.53 29.39
C SER A 55 -18.70 -7.15 30.32
N ARG A 56 -19.51 -6.16 29.97
CA ARG A 56 -20.87 -6.07 30.52
C ARG A 56 -21.92 -5.31 29.71
N ILE A 57 -21.58 -4.78 28.53
CA ILE A 57 -22.57 -4.04 27.70
C ILE A 57 -22.76 -4.62 26.27
N ALA A 58 -22.01 -5.61 25.86
CA ALA A 58 -22.08 -6.18 24.50
C ALA A 58 -22.43 -7.68 24.52
N GLY A 59 -23.54 -8.03 25.14
CA GLY A 59 -24.04 -9.42 25.18
C GLY A 59 -24.52 -9.98 23.83
N GLY A 60 -24.15 -9.39 22.69
CA GLY A 60 -24.53 -9.86 21.35
C GLY A 60 -23.48 -9.69 20.26
N MET A 61 -22.45 -8.87 20.46
CA MET A 61 -21.47 -8.57 19.40
C MET A 61 -20.03 -9.00 19.72
N ALA A 62 -19.74 -9.43 20.95
CA ALA A 62 -18.41 -9.93 21.34
C ALA A 62 -18.06 -11.32 20.78
N ALA A 63 -19.00 -12.03 20.19
CA ALA A 63 -18.76 -13.39 19.67
C ALA A 63 -17.99 -13.45 18.36
N GLN A 64 -17.76 -12.32 17.66
CA GLN A 64 -16.96 -12.29 16.42
C GLN A 64 -15.49 -11.91 16.63
N GLU A 65 -15.12 -11.36 17.79
CA GLU A 65 -13.71 -11.04 18.11
C GLU A 65 -12.96 -12.16 18.86
N ALA A 66 -13.67 -13.15 19.37
CA ALA A 66 -13.11 -14.21 20.22
C ALA A 66 -12.87 -15.54 19.48
N THR A 67 -12.49 -15.52 18.22
CA THR A 67 -11.68 -16.65 17.74
C THR A 67 -10.27 -16.40 18.24
N ALA A 68 -9.80 -17.24 19.17
CA ALA A 68 -8.42 -17.29 19.63
C ALA A 68 -7.48 -17.56 18.44
N GLY A 69 -7.29 -16.54 17.60
CA GLY A 69 -6.30 -16.53 16.54
C GLY A 69 -4.92 -16.41 17.17
N ALA A 70 -3.96 -17.11 16.61
CA ALA A 70 -2.57 -17.02 17.01
C ALA A 70 -2.16 -15.53 17.12
N ILE A 71 -1.43 -15.19 18.19
CA ILE A 71 -0.93 -13.82 18.42
C ILE A 71 -0.05 -13.43 17.21
N PRO A 72 -0.30 -12.26 16.57
CA PRO A 72 0.54 -11.83 15.46
C PRO A 72 2.00 -11.72 15.88
N VAL A 73 2.89 -12.31 15.10
CA VAL A 73 4.32 -12.33 15.42
C VAL A 73 4.99 -11.12 14.79
N LEU A 74 5.59 -10.27 15.64
CA LEU A 74 6.55 -9.26 15.22
C LEU A 74 7.94 -9.90 15.21
N LEU A 75 8.71 -9.69 14.15
CA LEU A 75 10.10 -10.10 14.08
C LEU A 75 11.00 -8.87 14.13
N ALA A 76 11.81 -8.77 15.18
CA ALA A 76 12.72 -7.65 15.32
C ALA A 76 13.70 -7.59 14.12
N PRO A 77 14.00 -6.41 13.56
CA PRO A 77 14.90 -6.26 12.42
C PRO A 77 16.29 -6.88 12.66
N SER A 78 16.82 -6.78 13.87
CA SER A 78 18.08 -7.42 14.27
C SER A 78 18.00 -8.95 14.24
N GLU A 79 16.88 -9.52 14.64
CA GLU A 79 16.65 -10.96 14.63
C GLU A 79 16.51 -11.47 13.19
N ALA A 80 15.70 -10.81 12.35
CA ALA A 80 15.60 -11.15 10.93
C ALA A 80 16.98 -11.10 10.25
N ARG A 81 17.77 -10.08 10.53
CA ARG A 81 19.15 -9.96 10.03
C ARG A 81 20.06 -11.09 10.50
N SER A 82 19.95 -11.53 11.75
CA SER A 82 20.78 -12.62 12.30
C SER A 82 20.45 -13.97 11.66
N ARG A 83 19.23 -14.14 11.16
CA ARG A 83 18.76 -15.35 10.48
C ARG A 83 19.15 -15.45 9.00
N GLU A 84 19.78 -14.42 8.42
CA GLU A 84 20.31 -14.51 7.05
C GLU A 84 21.35 -15.63 6.96
N LEU A 85 21.16 -16.53 6.01
CA LEU A 85 22.12 -17.58 5.71
C LEU A 85 23.34 -16.99 5.02
N SER A 86 24.52 -17.51 5.36
CA SER A 86 25.78 -17.21 4.70
C SER A 86 26.12 -18.35 3.72
N GLY A 87 26.72 -17.98 2.58
CA GLY A 87 27.11 -18.96 1.55
C GLY A 87 25.98 -19.33 0.57
N THR A 88 26.06 -20.54 0.00
CA THR A 88 25.09 -21.02 -0.98
C THR A 88 23.76 -21.33 -0.32
N VAL A 89 22.69 -20.71 -0.79
CA VAL A 89 21.32 -20.94 -0.31
C VAL A 89 20.70 -22.09 -1.11
N PRO A 90 20.23 -23.17 -0.49
CA PRO A 90 19.47 -24.20 -1.21
C PRO A 90 18.16 -23.61 -1.70
N THR A 91 17.77 -23.94 -2.94
CA THR A 91 16.54 -23.39 -3.55
C THR A 91 15.59 -24.51 -3.93
N ALA A 92 14.29 -24.24 -3.79
CA ALA A 92 13.24 -25.11 -4.30
C ALA A 92 13.33 -25.23 -5.84
N PRO A 93 12.91 -26.35 -6.43
CA PRO A 93 12.94 -26.54 -7.88
C PRO A 93 12.28 -25.37 -8.63
N GLY A 94 12.98 -24.81 -9.63
CA GLY A 94 12.50 -23.72 -10.46
C GLY A 94 12.49 -22.34 -9.79
N VAL A 95 12.94 -22.19 -8.54
CA VAL A 95 13.01 -20.91 -7.83
C VAL A 95 14.44 -20.41 -7.75
N THR A 96 14.69 -19.18 -8.17
CA THR A 96 15.97 -18.47 -8.01
C THR A 96 15.85 -17.40 -6.94
N LEU A 97 16.98 -16.96 -6.38
CA LEU A 97 17.00 -15.81 -5.44
C LEU A 97 16.43 -14.54 -6.12
N ALA A 98 16.73 -14.31 -7.38
CA ALA A 98 16.18 -13.18 -8.14
C ALA A 98 14.66 -13.32 -8.35
N GLY A 99 14.16 -14.54 -8.64
CA GLY A 99 12.72 -14.80 -8.74
C GLY A 99 12.00 -14.62 -7.41
N ALA A 100 12.63 -15.01 -6.31
CA ALA A 100 12.12 -14.79 -4.95
C ALA A 100 12.07 -13.28 -4.60
N SER A 101 13.13 -12.54 -4.89
CA SER A 101 13.18 -11.08 -4.72
C SER A 101 12.12 -10.38 -5.56
N ARG A 102 11.90 -10.81 -6.82
CA ARG A 102 10.86 -10.29 -7.70
C ARG A 102 9.46 -10.53 -7.12
N LEU A 103 9.16 -11.74 -6.63
CA LEU A 103 7.89 -12.02 -5.95
C LEU A 103 7.68 -11.06 -4.78
N LEU A 104 8.67 -10.92 -3.91
CA LEU A 104 8.57 -10.09 -2.72
C LEU A 104 8.44 -8.60 -3.03
N SER A 105 9.04 -8.11 -4.11
CA SER A 105 8.87 -6.71 -4.55
C SER A 105 7.42 -6.38 -4.95
N GLN A 106 6.65 -7.39 -5.34
CA GLN A 106 5.23 -7.30 -5.71
C GLN A 106 4.28 -7.64 -4.56
N ALA A 107 4.68 -8.59 -3.70
CA ALA A 107 3.84 -9.23 -2.70
C ALA A 107 4.10 -8.75 -1.25
N SER A 108 5.02 -7.83 -1.03
CA SER A 108 5.34 -7.29 0.29
C SER A 108 5.58 -5.78 0.24
N MET A 109 5.76 -5.15 1.38
CA MET A 109 6.16 -3.74 1.48
C MET A 109 7.65 -3.53 1.15
N GLY A 110 8.39 -4.59 0.88
CA GLY A 110 9.79 -4.61 0.49
C GLY A 110 10.47 -5.91 0.96
N ALA A 111 11.43 -6.41 0.20
CA ALA A 111 12.14 -7.62 0.52
C ALA A 111 13.25 -7.39 1.56
N THR A 112 13.42 -8.32 2.50
CA THR A 112 14.67 -8.51 3.23
C THR A 112 15.46 -9.66 2.60
N MET A 113 16.76 -9.74 2.84
CA MET A 113 17.53 -10.90 2.36
C MET A 113 17.04 -12.21 3.01
N TYR A 114 16.65 -12.13 4.28
CA TYR A 114 16.03 -13.27 4.97
C TYR A 114 14.76 -13.76 4.24
N ASP A 115 13.84 -12.83 3.89
CA ASP A 115 12.61 -13.20 3.17
C ASP A 115 12.91 -13.81 1.80
N ILE A 116 13.87 -13.23 1.06
CA ILE A 116 14.31 -13.76 -0.24
C ILE A 116 14.77 -15.20 -0.09
N GLN A 117 15.60 -15.49 0.91
CA GLN A 117 16.08 -16.84 1.21
C GLN A 117 14.93 -17.77 1.60
N GLN A 118 13.99 -17.32 2.43
CA GLN A 118 12.83 -18.14 2.82
C GLN A 118 11.95 -18.50 1.62
N VAL A 119 11.66 -17.56 0.73
CA VAL A 119 10.90 -17.83 -0.50
C VAL A 119 11.68 -18.77 -1.42
N ALA A 120 12.99 -18.58 -1.56
CA ALA A 120 13.82 -19.43 -2.40
C ALA A 120 13.87 -20.88 -1.90
N ILE A 121 13.98 -21.08 -0.58
CA ILE A 121 14.04 -22.41 0.07
C ILE A 121 12.68 -23.11 0.00
N LYS A 122 11.61 -22.42 0.37
CA LYS A 122 10.27 -23.02 0.49
C LYS A 122 9.53 -23.15 -0.84
N GLY A 123 9.81 -22.26 -1.79
CA GLY A 123 9.04 -22.07 -3.01
C GLY A 123 7.97 -20.98 -2.86
N MET A 124 7.53 -20.44 -3.99
CA MET A 124 6.59 -19.31 -4.03
C MET A 124 5.20 -19.67 -3.50
N VAL A 125 4.67 -20.83 -3.88
CA VAL A 125 3.31 -21.26 -3.47
C VAL A 125 3.24 -21.58 -1.98
N PRO A 126 4.15 -22.34 -1.37
CA PRO A 126 4.18 -22.54 0.08
C PRO A 126 4.28 -21.23 0.85
N TRP A 127 5.15 -20.30 0.41
CA TRP A 127 5.27 -18.99 1.05
C TRP A 127 3.95 -18.20 0.99
N LEU A 128 3.26 -18.16 -0.17
CA LEU A 128 1.95 -17.52 -0.29
C LEU A 128 0.92 -18.13 0.66
N ASN A 129 0.88 -19.46 0.78
CA ASN A 129 -0.05 -20.14 1.67
C ASN A 129 0.23 -19.80 3.16
N GLU A 130 1.49 -19.69 3.56
CA GLU A 130 1.88 -19.21 4.90
C GLU A 130 1.38 -17.76 5.11
N GLN A 131 1.57 -16.87 4.13
CA GLN A 131 1.11 -15.48 4.22
C GLN A 131 -0.42 -15.38 4.30
N PHE A 132 -1.16 -16.21 3.59
CA PHE A 132 -2.62 -16.24 3.69
C PHE A 132 -3.11 -16.69 5.06
N ALA A 133 -2.35 -17.55 5.75
CA ALA A 133 -2.66 -18.03 7.10
C ALA A 133 -2.15 -17.10 8.21
N MET A 134 -1.28 -16.13 7.87
CA MET A 134 -0.68 -15.23 8.85
C MET A 134 -1.75 -14.35 9.50
N PRO A 135 -1.82 -14.28 10.86
CA PRO A 135 -2.75 -13.39 11.54
C PRO A 135 -2.43 -11.93 11.24
N GLN A 136 -3.46 -11.11 11.19
CA GLN A 136 -3.34 -9.69 10.90
C GLN A 136 -2.80 -8.92 12.11
N LEU A 137 -1.85 -8.02 11.86
CA LEU A 137 -1.49 -6.96 12.79
C LEU A 137 -2.46 -5.78 12.63
N MET A 138 -3.05 -5.34 13.74
CA MET A 138 -4.09 -4.31 13.75
C MET A 138 -3.51 -2.95 14.14
N HIS A 139 -3.69 -1.94 13.29
CA HIS A 139 -3.27 -0.55 13.55
C HIS A 139 -4.07 0.07 14.70
N ARG A 140 -5.38 -0.18 14.74
CA ARG A 140 -6.24 0.33 15.80
C ARG A 140 -5.78 -0.13 17.18
N TRP A 141 -5.34 -1.38 17.34
CA TRP A 141 -4.82 -1.87 18.61
C TRP A 141 -3.56 -1.13 19.07
N TYR A 142 -2.68 -0.79 18.14
CA TYR A 142 -1.53 0.05 18.45
C TYR A 142 -1.99 1.42 18.98
N ILE A 143 -2.93 2.07 18.30
CA ILE A 143 -3.44 3.40 18.64
C ILE A 143 -4.14 3.36 20.00
N ASP A 144 -5.04 2.39 20.24
CA ASP A 144 -5.72 2.21 21.52
C ASP A 144 -4.73 1.99 22.67
N ASN A 145 -3.67 1.21 22.44
CA ASN A 145 -2.61 0.99 23.43
C ASN A 145 -1.78 2.26 23.70
N ALA A 146 -1.46 3.02 22.65
CA ALA A 146 -0.70 4.27 22.78
C ALA A 146 -1.50 5.31 23.57
N MET A 147 -2.80 5.44 23.29
CA MET A 147 -3.72 6.33 24.02
C MET A 147 -3.85 5.93 25.48
N ARG A 148 -4.07 4.65 25.76
CA ARG A 148 -4.16 4.13 27.13
C ARG A 148 -2.89 4.38 27.93
N LYS A 149 -1.71 4.16 27.35
CA LYS A 149 -0.42 4.43 28.01
C LYS A 149 -0.19 5.92 28.28
N ALA A 150 -0.72 6.79 27.42
CA ALA A 150 -0.66 8.23 27.61
C ALA A 150 -1.71 8.77 28.62
N GLY A 151 -2.65 7.94 29.06
CA GLY A 151 -3.75 8.35 29.93
C GLY A 151 -4.73 9.34 29.28
N VAL A 152 -4.80 9.35 27.94
CA VAL A 152 -5.65 10.27 27.18
C VAL A 152 -6.81 9.52 26.56
N GLY A 153 -8.00 10.15 26.60
CA GLY A 153 -9.16 9.74 25.82
C GLY A 153 -9.11 10.36 24.41
N GLY A 154 -10.13 10.10 23.61
CA GLY A 154 -10.32 10.72 22.29
C GLY A 154 -10.19 9.73 21.12
N TRP A 155 -9.83 10.25 19.95
CA TRP A 155 -9.96 9.53 18.68
C TRP A 155 -8.63 9.01 18.11
N GLY A 156 -7.54 9.13 18.85
CA GLY A 156 -6.19 8.86 18.36
C GLY A 156 -5.73 9.90 17.34
N THR A 157 -4.46 9.87 16.99
CA THR A 157 -3.85 10.84 16.07
C THR A 157 -3.37 10.18 14.79
N GLN A 158 -3.22 10.98 13.74
CA GLN A 158 -2.58 10.56 12.50
C GLN A 158 -1.14 10.06 12.74
N ASP A 159 -0.38 10.70 13.65
CA ASP A 159 0.98 10.27 14.00
C ASP A 159 1.00 8.86 14.58
N GLN A 160 0.05 8.52 15.47
CA GLN A 160 -0.07 7.16 16.03
C GLN A 160 -0.40 6.11 14.96
N PHE A 161 -1.19 6.48 13.94
CA PHE A 161 -1.39 5.60 12.79
C PHE A 161 -0.08 5.38 12.02
N TYR A 162 0.72 6.43 11.78
CA TYR A 162 2.02 6.26 11.09
C TYR A 162 3.05 5.50 11.92
N GLU A 163 3.08 5.70 13.23
CA GLU A 163 3.90 4.88 14.14
C GLU A 163 3.58 3.39 13.95
N SER A 164 2.30 3.03 13.99
CA SER A 164 1.85 1.65 13.76
C SER A 164 2.18 1.15 12.36
N PHE A 165 1.91 1.96 11.33
CA PHE A 165 2.14 1.58 9.94
C PHE A 165 3.63 1.27 9.68
N TRP A 166 4.54 2.16 10.07
CA TRP A 166 5.96 1.97 9.84
C TRP A 166 6.57 0.88 10.74
N GLN A 167 6.05 0.71 11.95
CA GLN A 167 6.41 -0.44 12.77
C GLN A 167 6.03 -1.75 12.06
N GLN A 168 4.80 -1.87 11.58
CA GLN A 168 4.35 -3.08 10.87
C GLN A 168 5.12 -3.31 9.56
N VAL A 169 5.44 -2.25 8.81
CA VAL A 169 6.32 -2.34 7.64
C VAL A 169 7.65 -3.00 8.00
N CYS A 170 8.30 -2.56 9.08
CA CYS A 170 9.63 -3.05 9.45
C CYS A 170 9.62 -4.42 10.13
N THR A 171 8.60 -4.71 10.96
CA THR A 171 8.61 -5.86 11.89
C THR A 171 7.49 -6.87 11.66
N GLY A 172 6.42 -6.47 10.96
CA GLY A 172 5.26 -7.32 10.72
C GLY A 172 5.59 -8.51 9.82
N GLN A 173 5.01 -9.67 10.14
CA GLN A 173 5.21 -10.90 9.37
C GLN A 173 4.10 -11.10 8.32
N ASP A 174 2.97 -10.40 8.45
CA ASP A 174 1.83 -10.45 7.54
C ASP A 174 2.01 -9.54 6.30
N GLN A 175 3.20 -9.56 5.71
CA GLN A 175 3.63 -8.63 4.65
C GLN A 175 2.74 -8.63 3.42
N LEU A 176 2.26 -9.80 2.98
CA LEU A 176 1.34 -9.88 1.84
C LEU A 176 0.01 -9.19 2.16
N ARG A 177 -0.51 -9.36 3.36
CA ARG A 177 -1.75 -8.72 3.81
C ARG A 177 -1.60 -7.20 3.82
N GLN A 178 -0.52 -6.68 4.39
CA GLN A 178 -0.24 -5.25 4.42
C GLN A 178 -0.07 -4.67 3.00
N ARG A 179 0.57 -5.41 2.10
CA ARG A 179 0.73 -5.01 0.70
C ARG A 179 -0.59 -4.96 -0.07
N VAL A 180 -1.47 -5.95 0.16
CA VAL A 180 -2.82 -5.98 -0.44
C VAL A 180 -3.70 -4.88 0.17
N ALA A 181 -3.67 -4.68 1.49
CA ALA A 181 -4.39 -3.61 2.17
C ALA A 181 -3.98 -2.23 1.62
N PHE A 182 -2.68 -2.00 1.38
CA PHE A 182 -2.18 -0.80 0.73
C PHE A 182 -2.73 -0.64 -0.70
N GLY A 183 -2.80 -1.72 -1.48
CA GLY A 183 -3.42 -1.70 -2.81
C GLY A 183 -4.92 -1.40 -2.76
N LEU A 184 -5.65 -1.99 -1.81
CA LEU A 184 -7.08 -1.75 -1.60
C LEU A 184 -7.36 -0.33 -1.13
N SER A 185 -6.51 0.26 -0.27
CA SER A 185 -6.67 1.64 0.20
C SER A 185 -6.55 2.69 -0.91
N GLN A 186 -6.02 2.30 -2.07
CA GLN A 186 -5.93 3.13 -3.27
C GLN A 186 -7.12 2.95 -4.23
N ILE A 187 -8.01 1.99 -3.95
CA ILE A 187 -9.28 1.77 -4.67
C ILE A 187 -10.43 2.28 -3.81
N PHE A 188 -10.45 1.89 -2.55
CA PHE A 188 -11.42 2.31 -1.53
C PHE A 188 -10.83 3.47 -0.73
N VAL A 189 -10.74 4.63 -1.36
CA VAL A 189 -10.01 5.78 -0.82
C VAL A 189 -10.78 6.44 0.31
N VAL A 190 -10.09 6.67 1.43
CA VAL A 190 -10.38 7.68 2.45
C VAL A 190 -9.11 8.47 2.74
N SER A 191 -9.20 9.68 3.27
CA SER A 191 -8.02 10.52 3.41
C SER A 191 -8.01 11.35 4.69
N PHE A 192 -6.84 11.41 5.36
CA PHE A 192 -6.56 12.35 6.44
C PHE A 192 -6.52 13.83 5.97
N VAL A 193 -6.56 14.07 4.67
CA VAL A 193 -6.64 15.44 4.11
C VAL A 193 -8.04 16.02 4.29
N ASP A 194 -9.06 15.16 4.45
CA ASP A 194 -10.42 15.58 4.80
C ASP A 194 -10.46 16.18 6.20
N ASP A 195 -11.07 17.36 6.35
CA ASP A 195 -11.12 18.11 7.61
C ASP A 195 -11.79 17.34 8.75
N ASN A 196 -12.75 16.47 8.44
CA ASN A 196 -13.47 15.68 9.43
C ASN A 196 -12.73 14.37 9.83
N LEU A 197 -11.75 13.94 9.03
CA LEU A 197 -10.97 12.73 9.26
C LEU A 197 -9.55 13.02 9.75
N GLY A 198 -9.05 14.24 9.60
CA GLY A 198 -7.66 14.63 9.89
C GLY A 198 -7.18 14.30 11.31
N SER A 199 -8.08 14.33 12.30
CA SER A 199 -7.81 14.04 13.72
C SER A 199 -8.36 12.69 14.19
N SER A 200 -8.78 11.80 13.28
CA SER A 200 -9.48 10.55 13.60
C SER A 200 -8.59 9.33 13.41
N GLY A 201 -7.41 9.31 14.03
CA GLY A 201 -6.41 8.25 13.85
C GLY A 201 -6.95 6.84 14.10
N ARG A 202 -7.80 6.65 15.14
CA ARG A 202 -8.40 5.36 15.47
C ARG A 202 -9.42 4.90 14.43
N MET A 203 -10.26 5.80 13.93
CA MET A 203 -11.22 5.53 12.84
C MET A 203 -10.49 5.14 11.55
N MET A 204 -9.47 5.90 11.19
CA MET A 204 -8.68 5.66 9.98
C MET A 204 -7.83 4.38 10.08
N GLY A 205 -7.27 4.10 11.27
CA GLY A 205 -6.61 2.83 11.56
C GLY A 205 -7.57 1.64 11.47
N GLY A 206 -8.77 1.78 12.03
CA GLY A 206 -9.84 0.77 11.92
C GLY A 206 -10.29 0.54 10.48
N TYR A 207 -10.36 1.59 9.66
CA TYR A 207 -10.65 1.46 8.24
C TYR A 207 -9.55 0.67 7.49
N TYR A 208 -8.30 1.00 7.76
CA TYR A 208 -7.18 0.27 7.14
C TYR A 208 -7.14 -1.20 7.61
N ASP A 209 -7.44 -1.45 8.88
CA ASP A 209 -7.58 -2.80 9.43
C ASP A 209 -8.71 -3.60 8.75
N MET A 210 -9.84 -2.96 8.46
CA MET A 210 -10.95 -3.55 7.73
C MET A 210 -10.53 -3.96 6.30
N LEU A 211 -9.75 -3.12 5.60
CA LEU A 211 -9.17 -3.49 4.30
C LEU A 211 -8.21 -4.69 4.43
N GLY A 212 -7.38 -4.71 5.48
CA GLY A 212 -6.49 -5.83 5.78
C GLY A 212 -7.22 -7.13 6.09
N LYS A 213 -8.31 -7.07 6.86
CA LYS A 213 -9.20 -8.21 7.14
C LYS A 213 -9.75 -8.81 5.85
N ASN A 214 -10.17 -7.97 4.93
CA ASN A 214 -10.77 -8.35 3.65
C ASN A 214 -9.74 -8.64 2.54
N ALA A 215 -8.44 -8.42 2.78
CA ALA A 215 -7.39 -8.65 1.78
C ALA A 215 -7.40 -10.07 1.19
N PHE A 216 -7.85 -11.05 1.98
CA PHE A 216 -7.95 -12.46 1.63
C PHE A 216 -9.36 -13.04 1.86
N GLY A 217 -10.34 -12.17 2.06
CA GLY A 217 -11.75 -12.52 2.23
C GLY A 217 -12.51 -12.62 0.91
N ASN A 218 -13.81 -12.34 0.99
CA ASN A 218 -14.64 -12.24 -0.20
C ASN A 218 -14.90 -10.77 -0.55
N PHE A 219 -14.79 -10.41 -1.82
CA PHE A 219 -14.99 -9.05 -2.31
C PHE A 219 -16.38 -8.48 -1.98
N ARG A 220 -17.41 -9.35 -1.96
CA ARG A 220 -18.77 -8.94 -1.55
C ARG A 220 -18.80 -8.48 -0.08
N THR A 221 -18.08 -9.19 0.80
CA THR A 221 -17.92 -8.78 2.22
C THR A 221 -17.15 -7.48 2.34
N LEU A 222 -16.11 -7.29 1.52
CA LEU A 222 -15.38 -6.02 1.48
C LEU A 222 -16.31 -4.86 1.11
N LEU A 223 -17.16 -5.01 0.10
CA LEU A 223 -18.13 -3.97 -0.28
C LEU A 223 -19.09 -3.63 0.87
N ASP A 224 -19.55 -4.64 1.60
CA ASP A 224 -20.43 -4.47 2.74
C ASP A 224 -19.73 -3.73 3.90
N ASP A 225 -18.52 -4.18 4.26
CA ASP A 225 -17.71 -3.54 5.31
C ASP A 225 -17.38 -2.07 4.95
N VAL A 226 -17.07 -1.77 3.69
CA VAL A 226 -16.82 -0.40 3.19
C VAL A 226 -18.08 0.47 3.28
N ALA A 227 -19.24 -0.06 2.85
CA ALA A 227 -20.52 0.65 2.85
C ALA A 227 -21.02 0.96 4.27
N HIS A 228 -20.59 0.20 5.27
CA HIS A 228 -20.97 0.41 6.66
C HIS A 228 -19.90 1.13 7.50
N HIS A 229 -18.71 1.45 6.92
CA HIS A 229 -17.64 2.03 7.73
C HIS A 229 -17.79 3.55 7.87
N PRO A 230 -17.76 4.10 9.11
CA PRO A 230 -17.97 5.55 9.34
C PRO A 230 -16.95 6.43 8.63
N ALA A 231 -15.69 6.01 8.48
CA ALA A 231 -14.69 6.79 7.73
C ALA A 231 -15.10 7.02 6.26
N MET A 232 -15.62 5.98 5.59
CA MET A 232 -16.11 6.09 4.22
C MET A 232 -17.37 6.97 4.15
N ALA A 233 -18.27 6.82 5.12
CA ALA A 233 -19.51 7.59 5.18
C ALA A 233 -19.25 9.10 5.39
N ILE A 234 -18.19 9.45 6.11
CA ILE A 234 -17.74 10.84 6.27
C ILE A 234 -17.09 11.32 4.98
N TYR A 235 -16.12 10.58 4.47
CA TYR A 235 -15.31 10.96 3.31
C TYR A 235 -16.13 11.17 2.04
N LEU A 236 -17.11 10.30 1.79
CA LEU A 236 -18.02 10.41 0.64
C LEU A 236 -19.44 10.86 1.02
N SER A 237 -19.56 11.63 2.11
CA SER A 237 -20.67 12.49 2.51
C SER A 237 -22.05 11.83 2.71
N PHE A 238 -22.12 10.48 2.77
CA PHE A 238 -23.42 9.84 3.01
C PHE A 238 -23.76 9.61 4.50
N LEU A 239 -22.85 9.90 5.43
CA LEU A 239 -23.19 9.88 6.86
C LEU A 239 -24.32 10.87 7.13
N ARG A 240 -25.43 10.40 7.70
CA ARG A 240 -26.64 11.18 7.97
C ARG A 240 -27.34 11.71 6.69
N ASN A 241 -27.10 11.06 5.54
CA ASN A 241 -27.89 11.34 4.34
C ASN A 241 -29.36 11.00 4.61
N LYS A 242 -30.27 11.87 4.16
CA LYS A 242 -31.71 11.76 4.47
C LYS A 242 -32.53 11.57 3.21
N MET A 243 -33.69 10.94 3.38
CA MET A 243 -34.67 10.79 2.33
C MET A 243 -34.97 12.12 1.64
N GLU A 244 -35.38 12.06 0.41
CA GLU A 244 -35.81 13.19 -0.41
C GLU A 244 -36.99 13.93 0.18
N THR A 245 -37.11 15.21 -0.17
CA THR A 245 -38.27 16.07 0.06
C THR A 245 -38.49 16.93 -1.21
N GLU A 246 -39.50 17.79 -1.24
CA GLU A 246 -39.70 18.71 -2.36
C GLU A 246 -38.48 19.61 -2.64
N THR A 247 -37.64 19.87 -1.61
CA THR A 247 -36.50 20.80 -1.69
C THR A 247 -35.14 20.11 -1.44
N ARG A 248 -35.11 18.78 -1.20
CA ARG A 248 -33.87 18.05 -0.92
C ARG A 248 -33.77 16.79 -1.76
N VAL A 249 -32.63 16.59 -2.39
CA VAL A 249 -32.21 15.36 -3.05
C VAL A 249 -31.21 14.65 -2.14
N PRO A 250 -31.23 13.31 -2.03
CA PRO A 250 -30.17 12.55 -1.36
C PRO A 250 -28.81 12.83 -1.98
N ASP A 251 -27.76 12.83 -1.14
CA ASP A 251 -26.37 12.95 -1.61
C ASP A 251 -25.98 11.74 -2.47
N GLU A 252 -25.49 11.98 -3.67
CA GLU A 252 -25.15 10.98 -4.68
C GLU A 252 -23.66 10.56 -4.68
N ASN A 253 -22.82 11.25 -3.90
CA ASN A 253 -21.36 11.11 -4.00
C ASN A 253 -20.93 9.66 -3.83
N PHE A 254 -21.25 9.02 -2.71
CA PHE A 254 -20.87 7.62 -2.48
C PHE A 254 -21.51 6.66 -3.50
N ALA A 255 -22.77 6.87 -3.87
CA ALA A 255 -23.44 6.02 -4.85
C ALA A 255 -22.70 6.03 -6.21
N ARG A 256 -22.27 7.19 -6.64
CA ARG A 256 -21.49 7.38 -7.87
C ARG A 256 -20.14 6.69 -7.79
N GLU A 257 -19.37 6.94 -6.72
CA GLU A 257 -18.04 6.39 -6.58
C GLU A 257 -18.04 4.87 -6.34
N LEU A 258 -19.05 4.35 -5.66
CA LEU A 258 -19.24 2.90 -5.50
C LEU A 258 -19.40 2.19 -6.86
N MET A 259 -20.17 2.76 -7.78
CA MET A 259 -20.31 2.22 -9.13
C MET A 259 -19.07 2.50 -9.98
N GLN A 260 -18.61 3.75 -10.04
CA GLN A 260 -17.59 4.22 -10.96
C GLN A 260 -16.19 3.74 -10.61
N LEU A 261 -15.75 3.87 -9.35
CA LEU A 261 -14.36 3.62 -8.94
C LEU A 261 -14.19 2.29 -8.21
N MET A 262 -15.22 1.81 -7.51
CA MET A 262 -15.08 0.71 -6.56
C MET A 262 -15.65 -0.62 -7.08
N THR A 263 -16.47 -0.64 -8.17
CA THR A 263 -17.09 -1.89 -8.63
C THR A 263 -17.10 -2.08 -10.15
N ILE A 264 -17.89 -1.30 -10.91
CA ILE A 264 -18.21 -1.65 -12.31
C ILE A 264 -17.58 -0.74 -13.36
N GLY A 265 -17.11 0.45 -12.97
CA GLY A 265 -16.53 1.43 -13.91
C GLY A 265 -17.59 2.11 -14.79
N LEU A 266 -17.13 2.99 -15.69
CA LEU A 266 -18.02 3.77 -16.56
C LEU A 266 -18.56 2.98 -17.76
N TYR A 267 -17.78 2.04 -18.29
CA TYR A 267 -18.09 1.32 -19.52
C TYR A 267 -18.12 -0.19 -19.31
N GLU A 268 -18.99 -0.87 -20.05
CA GLU A 268 -19.05 -2.33 -20.05
C GLU A 268 -17.74 -2.93 -20.59
N LEU A 269 -17.26 -3.96 -19.90
CA LEU A 269 -16.01 -4.64 -20.22
C LEU A 269 -16.24 -6.08 -20.67
N ASN A 270 -15.39 -6.52 -21.59
CA ASN A 270 -15.14 -7.94 -21.81
C ASN A 270 -14.34 -8.51 -20.63
N GLN A 271 -14.27 -9.84 -20.52
CA GLN A 271 -13.53 -10.49 -19.42
C GLN A 271 -12.04 -10.15 -19.42
N ASP A 272 -11.46 -9.77 -20.55
CA ASP A 272 -10.06 -9.35 -20.72
C ASP A 272 -9.82 -7.87 -20.40
N GLY A 273 -10.83 -7.15 -19.95
CA GLY A 273 -10.77 -5.74 -19.57
C GLY A 273 -10.83 -4.76 -20.75
N THR A 274 -11.05 -5.24 -21.98
CA THR A 274 -11.34 -4.37 -23.12
C THR A 274 -12.79 -3.88 -23.07
N GLU A 275 -13.03 -2.66 -23.56
CA GLU A 275 -14.38 -2.08 -23.59
C GLU A 275 -15.29 -2.79 -24.59
N LYS A 276 -16.55 -2.98 -24.23
CA LYS A 276 -17.58 -3.42 -25.18
C LYS A 276 -18.09 -2.22 -25.95
N LEU A 277 -18.21 -2.41 -27.25
CA LEU A 277 -18.66 -1.36 -28.15
C LEU A 277 -20.03 -1.68 -28.74
N LYS A 278 -20.86 -0.64 -28.86
CA LYS A 278 -22.11 -0.65 -29.63
C LYS A 278 -22.04 0.49 -30.66
N ASN A 279 -22.11 0.14 -31.93
CA ASN A 279 -21.96 1.10 -33.03
C ASN A 279 -20.64 1.90 -32.95
N GLY A 280 -19.54 1.26 -32.52
CA GLY A 280 -18.21 1.87 -32.38
C GLY A 280 -18.03 2.77 -31.16
N LYS A 281 -19.00 2.82 -30.23
CA LYS A 281 -18.92 3.61 -28.98
C LYS A 281 -18.97 2.69 -27.78
N PRO A 282 -18.22 3.00 -26.68
CA PRO A 282 -18.34 2.27 -25.42
C PRO A 282 -19.76 2.28 -24.90
N ILE A 283 -20.16 1.17 -24.26
CA ILE A 283 -21.48 1.01 -23.64
C ILE A 283 -21.37 1.45 -22.19
N GLU A 284 -22.18 2.41 -21.76
CA GLU A 284 -22.23 2.84 -20.35
C GLU A 284 -22.78 1.73 -19.44
N THR A 285 -22.20 1.58 -18.25
CA THR A 285 -22.59 0.56 -17.26
C THR A 285 -23.83 0.93 -16.46
N TYR A 286 -24.06 2.23 -16.22
CA TYR A 286 -25.15 2.75 -15.42
C TYR A 286 -25.61 4.12 -15.93
N THR A 287 -26.78 4.51 -15.53
CA THR A 287 -27.40 5.79 -15.85
C THR A 287 -27.43 6.72 -14.63
N HIS A 288 -27.83 7.99 -14.84
CA HIS A 288 -28.07 8.92 -13.74
C HIS A 288 -29.18 8.42 -12.79
N ASP A 289 -30.23 7.80 -13.31
CA ASP A 289 -31.32 7.24 -12.50
C ASP A 289 -30.83 6.12 -11.58
N ASP A 290 -29.83 5.32 -12.01
CA ASP A 290 -29.19 4.30 -11.18
C ASP A 290 -28.39 4.93 -10.04
N VAL A 291 -27.71 6.07 -10.29
CA VAL A 291 -27.01 6.84 -9.25
C VAL A 291 -28.01 7.40 -8.23
N ALA A 292 -29.06 8.06 -8.69
CA ALA A 292 -30.11 8.62 -7.83
C ALA A 292 -30.84 7.53 -7.03
N GLY A 293 -31.11 6.38 -7.66
CA GLY A 293 -31.72 5.22 -7.00
C GLY A 293 -30.83 4.64 -5.90
N LEU A 294 -29.53 4.47 -6.19
CA LEU A 294 -28.55 3.98 -5.21
C LEU A 294 -28.31 4.99 -4.08
N ALA A 295 -28.33 6.31 -4.36
CA ALA A 295 -28.24 7.34 -3.34
C ALA A 295 -29.37 7.26 -2.30
N LYS A 296 -30.60 6.91 -2.73
CA LYS A 296 -31.72 6.68 -1.83
C LYS A 296 -31.51 5.47 -0.91
N VAL A 297 -30.81 4.41 -1.39
CA VAL A 297 -30.43 3.25 -0.57
C VAL A 297 -29.53 3.68 0.59
N PHE A 298 -28.66 4.67 0.37
CA PHE A 298 -27.75 5.20 1.38
C PHE A 298 -28.35 6.29 2.28
N THR A 299 -29.66 6.53 2.23
CA THR A 299 -30.35 7.41 3.18
C THR A 299 -30.62 6.70 4.51
N GLY A 300 -30.66 7.47 5.61
CA GLY A 300 -30.95 6.95 6.94
C GLY A 300 -29.80 6.22 7.63
N TRP A 301 -28.61 6.14 7.03
CA TRP A 301 -27.45 5.49 7.65
C TRP A 301 -26.64 6.47 8.51
N SER A 302 -26.37 6.11 9.76
CA SER A 302 -25.60 6.93 10.68
C SER A 302 -24.98 6.09 11.81
N TRP A 303 -24.48 6.77 12.83
CA TRP A 303 -23.73 6.20 13.94
C TRP A 303 -24.42 5.02 14.62
N ALA A 304 -23.67 3.94 14.85
CA ALA A 304 -24.13 2.79 15.61
C ALA A 304 -24.35 3.11 17.09
N GLY A 305 -25.18 2.34 17.73
CA GLY A 305 -25.41 2.38 19.18
C GLY A 305 -26.64 1.56 19.59
N HIS A 306 -26.97 1.61 20.90
CA HIS A 306 -28.05 0.79 21.47
C HIS A 306 -29.46 1.29 21.16
N ASP A 307 -29.60 2.49 20.59
CA ASP A 307 -30.88 3.08 20.20
C ASP A 307 -30.84 3.64 18.78
N LYS A 308 -32.01 4.02 18.26
CA LYS A 308 -32.16 4.68 16.95
C LYS A 308 -32.76 6.10 17.13
N SER A 309 -32.35 6.80 18.19
CA SER A 309 -32.81 8.17 18.46
C SER A 309 -32.29 9.17 17.43
N ASN A 310 -33.04 10.28 17.27
CA ASN A 310 -32.59 11.40 16.44
C ASN A 310 -31.26 11.99 16.94
N ALA A 311 -31.05 12.05 18.26
CA ALA A 311 -29.81 12.53 18.86
C ALA A 311 -28.60 11.71 18.39
N ARG A 312 -28.71 10.37 18.35
CA ARG A 312 -27.68 9.51 17.82
C ARG A 312 -27.50 9.66 16.31
N PHE A 313 -28.61 9.73 15.55
CA PHE A 313 -28.54 9.97 14.11
C PHE A 313 -27.74 11.23 13.78
N PHE A 314 -28.01 12.33 14.49
CA PHE A 314 -27.30 13.61 14.29
C PHE A 314 -25.91 13.66 14.94
N GLY A 315 -25.50 12.62 15.68
CA GLY A 315 -24.17 12.49 16.27
C GLY A 315 -23.95 13.32 17.53
N THR A 316 -25.04 13.80 18.19
CA THR A 316 -24.95 14.53 19.47
C THR A 316 -24.66 13.60 20.66
N ILE A 317 -24.82 12.27 20.49
CA ILE A 317 -24.39 11.27 21.45
C ILE A 317 -23.02 10.76 21.00
N GLU A 318 -22.00 11.03 21.82
CA GLU A 318 -20.63 10.59 21.58
C GLU A 318 -20.36 9.26 22.29
N ASP A 319 -20.63 8.17 21.56
CA ASP A 319 -20.28 6.84 22.01
C ASP A 319 -18.80 6.55 21.70
N PRO A 320 -17.97 6.12 22.68
CA PRO A 320 -16.53 5.93 22.46
C PRO A 320 -16.18 4.91 21.38
N TRP A 321 -17.14 4.09 20.97
CA TRP A 321 -16.95 3.02 19.97
C TRP A 321 -17.49 3.34 18.59
N ARG A 322 -18.15 4.48 18.42
CA ARG A 322 -18.85 4.85 17.18
C ARG A 322 -17.92 5.02 15.97
N ASP A 323 -16.64 5.26 16.19
CA ASP A 323 -15.65 5.52 15.15
C ASP A 323 -15.22 4.29 14.36
N TRP A 324 -15.62 3.08 14.80
CA TRP A 324 -15.29 1.85 14.09
C TRP A 324 -16.44 0.84 14.02
N LEU A 325 -17.52 1.07 14.76
CA LEU A 325 -18.71 0.22 14.65
C LEU A 325 -19.39 0.44 13.30
N PRO A 326 -19.88 -0.64 12.66
CA PRO A 326 -20.65 -0.51 11.43
C PRO A 326 -21.84 0.42 11.62
N LEU A 327 -22.10 1.29 10.63
CA LEU A 327 -23.27 2.17 10.64
C LEU A 327 -24.56 1.36 10.81
N GLN A 328 -25.57 1.97 11.45
CA GLN A 328 -26.92 1.42 11.51
C GLN A 328 -27.91 2.28 10.75
N ASN A 329 -29.00 1.70 10.27
CA ASN A 329 -30.08 2.45 9.61
C ASN A 329 -31.07 3.02 10.63
N TYR A 330 -31.57 4.22 10.33
CA TYR A 330 -32.60 4.95 11.05
C TYR A 330 -33.82 5.12 10.12
N PRO A 331 -34.87 4.33 10.29
CA PRO A 331 -36.00 4.28 9.36
C PRO A 331 -36.68 5.63 9.13
N ASN A 332 -36.71 6.52 10.12
CA ASN A 332 -37.30 7.85 10.01
C ASN A 332 -36.59 8.76 9.01
N PHE A 333 -35.37 8.43 8.62
CA PHE A 333 -34.56 9.21 7.67
C PHE A 333 -34.30 8.45 6.37
N HIS A 334 -34.74 7.19 6.29
CA HIS A 334 -34.56 6.35 5.10
C HIS A 334 -35.65 6.63 4.07
N SER A 335 -35.29 6.70 2.80
CA SER A 335 -36.22 6.86 1.68
C SER A 335 -37.14 5.65 1.55
N THR A 336 -38.43 5.92 1.39
CA THR A 336 -39.47 4.88 1.14
C THR A 336 -39.90 4.83 -0.32
N SER A 337 -39.37 5.71 -1.18
CA SER A 337 -39.73 5.71 -2.60
C SER A 337 -39.04 4.56 -3.35
N THR A 338 -39.58 4.21 -4.50
CA THR A 338 -38.98 3.21 -5.40
C THR A 338 -37.55 3.57 -5.75
N LYS A 339 -36.65 2.60 -5.68
CA LYS A 339 -35.24 2.72 -5.98
C LYS A 339 -34.88 1.81 -7.15
N GLN A 340 -34.20 2.38 -8.14
CA GLN A 340 -33.67 1.62 -9.27
C GLN A 340 -32.16 1.49 -9.11
N VAL A 341 -31.63 0.30 -9.40
CA VAL A 341 -30.19 0.04 -9.47
C VAL A 341 -29.91 -0.86 -10.67
N LEU A 342 -29.04 -0.44 -11.57
CA LEU A 342 -28.70 -1.12 -12.83
C LEU A 342 -29.96 -1.44 -13.67
N GLY A 343 -30.79 -0.42 -13.90
CA GLY A 343 -32.00 -0.48 -14.74
C GLY A 343 -33.14 -1.31 -14.17
N ARG A 344 -33.07 -1.73 -12.88
CA ARG A 344 -34.12 -2.58 -12.28
C ARG A 344 -34.52 -2.07 -10.88
N PRO A 345 -35.81 -2.04 -10.55
CA PRO A 345 -36.27 -1.67 -9.22
C PRO A 345 -35.76 -2.67 -8.16
N LEU A 346 -35.46 -2.19 -6.96
CA LEU A 346 -35.23 -3.05 -5.81
C LEU A 346 -36.54 -3.63 -5.31
N THR A 347 -36.49 -4.86 -4.78
CA THR A 347 -37.64 -5.61 -4.30
C THR A 347 -37.68 -5.73 -2.77
N ALA A 348 -36.58 -5.55 -2.11
CA ALA A 348 -36.48 -5.54 -0.65
C ALA A 348 -37.30 -4.38 -0.06
N THR A 349 -37.82 -4.59 1.15
CA THR A 349 -38.71 -3.64 1.85
C THR A 349 -38.11 -3.06 3.11
N THR A 350 -36.87 -3.40 3.43
CA THR A 350 -36.11 -2.85 4.56
C THR A 350 -34.83 -2.22 4.07
N ALA A 351 -34.34 -1.21 4.76
CA ALA A 351 -33.10 -0.51 4.38
C ALA A 351 -31.90 -1.46 4.27
N GLU A 352 -31.77 -2.39 5.21
CA GLU A 352 -30.71 -3.41 5.22
C GLU A 352 -30.88 -4.38 4.04
N GLY A 353 -32.12 -4.77 3.72
CA GLY A 353 -32.44 -5.60 2.57
C GLY A 353 -32.16 -4.93 1.24
N GLU A 354 -32.53 -3.65 1.09
CA GLU A 354 -32.24 -2.83 -0.09
C GLU A 354 -30.75 -2.65 -0.32
N LEU A 355 -29.99 -2.33 0.74
CA LEU A 355 -28.54 -2.22 0.65
C LEU A 355 -27.91 -3.56 0.26
N LYS A 356 -28.35 -4.66 0.89
CA LYS A 356 -27.88 -6.01 0.52
C LYS A 356 -28.15 -6.31 -0.95
N GLU A 357 -29.37 -6.06 -1.43
CA GLU A 357 -29.78 -6.32 -2.81
C GLU A 357 -28.99 -5.45 -3.80
N ALA A 358 -28.79 -4.16 -3.50
CA ALA A 358 -28.00 -3.26 -4.32
C ALA A 358 -26.53 -3.70 -4.43
N LEU A 359 -25.90 -4.04 -3.30
CA LEU A 359 -24.53 -4.53 -3.29
C LEU A 359 -24.39 -5.90 -3.98
N ASP A 360 -25.39 -6.79 -3.85
CA ASP A 360 -25.42 -8.07 -4.58
C ASP A 360 -25.49 -7.86 -6.09
N ARG A 361 -26.29 -6.90 -6.57
CA ARG A 361 -26.38 -6.54 -7.99
C ARG A 361 -25.05 -6.00 -8.53
N LEU A 362 -24.42 -5.08 -7.81
CA LEU A 362 -23.12 -4.55 -8.18
C LEU A 362 -22.07 -5.66 -8.19
N PHE A 363 -21.96 -6.45 -7.12
CA PHE A 363 -21.02 -7.56 -7.03
C PHE A 363 -21.15 -8.59 -8.14
N ASN A 364 -22.39 -8.91 -8.55
CA ASN A 364 -22.65 -9.89 -9.60
C ASN A 364 -22.51 -9.31 -11.03
N HIS A 365 -22.27 -8.02 -11.18
CA HIS A 365 -22.06 -7.43 -12.49
C HIS A 365 -20.80 -8.01 -13.17
N PRO A 366 -20.87 -8.35 -14.48
CA PRO A 366 -19.74 -8.97 -15.20
C PRO A 366 -18.45 -8.17 -15.15
N ASN A 367 -18.54 -6.84 -15.08
CA ASN A 367 -17.38 -5.95 -15.06
C ASN A 367 -16.49 -6.07 -13.84
N VAL A 368 -17.02 -6.50 -12.66
CA VAL A 368 -16.26 -6.42 -11.40
C VAL A 368 -14.98 -7.22 -11.48
N GLY A 369 -15.02 -8.43 -12.04
CA GLY A 369 -13.83 -9.27 -12.20
C GLY A 369 -12.70 -8.58 -13.00
N PRO A 370 -12.93 -8.20 -14.25
CA PRO A 370 -11.90 -7.52 -15.06
C PRO A 370 -11.52 -6.13 -14.53
N PHE A 371 -12.46 -5.34 -14.02
CA PHE A 371 -12.22 -4.00 -13.52
C PHE A 371 -11.32 -3.99 -12.28
N ILE A 372 -11.67 -4.75 -11.26
CA ILE A 372 -10.89 -4.87 -10.03
C ILE A 372 -9.60 -5.65 -10.26
N GLY A 373 -9.65 -6.71 -11.08
CA GLY A 373 -8.48 -7.49 -11.46
C GLY A 373 -7.39 -6.63 -12.10
N ARG A 374 -7.76 -5.83 -13.11
CA ARG A 374 -6.83 -4.89 -13.77
C ARG A 374 -6.24 -3.89 -12.78
N GLN A 375 -7.06 -3.28 -11.94
CA GLN A 375 -6.61 -2.31 -10.94
C GLN A 375 -5.62 -2.91 -9.93
N LEU A 376 -5.85 -4.14 -9.47
CA LEU A 376 -4.92 -4.83 -8.55
C LEU A 376 -3.62 -5.22 -9.25
N ILE A 377 -3.67 -5.70 -10.50
CA ILE A 377 -2.45 -5.96 -11.28
C ILE A 377 -1.62 -4.69 -11.41
N GLN A 378 -2.25 -3.55 -11.74
CA GLN A 378 -1.55 -2.26 -11.88
C GLN A 378 -0.88 -1.81 -10.59
N ARG A 379 -1.51 -2.05 -9.43
CA ARG A 379 -0.95 -1.66 -8.12
C ARG A 379 0.14 -2.60 -7.62
N MET A 380 0.15 -3.86 -8.07
CA MET A 380 1.10 -4.86 -7.54
C MET A 380 2.22 -5.23 -8.51
N VAL A 381 1.93 -5.32 -9.82
CA VAL A 381 2.82 -5.96 -10.80
C VAL A 381 3.24 -5.03 -11.93
N THR A 382 2.32 -4.57 -12.77
CA THR A 382 2.63 -3.80 -13.99
C THR A 382 1.53 -2.81 -14.35
N SER A 383 1.90 -1.63 -14.87
CA SER A 383 0.95 -0.61 -15.31
C SER A 383 0.13 -1.05 -16.54
N ASN A 384 0.69 -1.91 -17.40
CA ASN A 384 0.07 -2.33 -18.66
C ASN A 384 -0.03 -3.86 -18.72
N PRO A 385 -0.97 -4.50 -17.99
CA PRO A 385 -1.20 -5.93 -18.12
C PRO A 385 -1.77 -6.26 -19.50
N SER A 386 -1.39 -7.42 -20.07
CA SER A 386 -2.03 -7.88 -21.31
C SER A 386 -3.52 -8.20 -21.06
N PRO A 387 -4.37 -8.09 -22.10
CA PRO A 387 -5.77 -8.55 -22.01
C PRO A 387 -5.89 -10.01 -21.54
N ALA A 388 -4.96 -10.88 -21.95
CA ALA A 388 -4.93 -12.27 -21.51
C ALA A 388 -4.67 -12.42 -20.00
N TYR A 389 -3.78 -11.61 -19.43
CA TYR A 389 -3.51 -11.60 -17.99
C TYR A 389 -4.75 -11.12 -17.22
N VAL A 390 -5.37 -10.03 -17.64
CA VAL A 390 -6.62 -9.52 -17.03
C VAL A 390 -7.70 -10.60 -17.09
N SER A 391 -7.85 -11.29 -18.22
CA SER A 391 -8.84 -12.36 -18.38
C SER A 391 -8.64 -13.53 -17.41
N ARG A 392 -7.37 -13.96 -17.19
CA ARG A 392 -7.06 -15.04 -16.22
C ARG A 392 -7.38 -14.62 -14.79
N VAL A 393 -7.06 -13.40 -14.41
CA VAL A 393 -7.38 -12.86 -13.08
C VAL A 393 -8.90 -12.67 -12.90
N ALA A 394 -9.59 -12.17 -13.92
CA ALA A 394 -11.06 -12.06 -13.92
C ALA A 394 -11.73 -13.42 -13.83
N ALA A 395 -11.19 -14.45 -14.48
CA ALA A 395 -11.69 -15.82 -14.34
C ALA A 395 -11.58 -16.33 -12.90
N ALA A 396 -10.44 -16.08 -12.23
CA ALA A 396 -10.22 -16.44 -10.82
C ALA A 396 -11.17 -15.66 -9.89
N PHE A 397 -11.48 -14.40 -10.19
CA PHE A 397 -12.50 -13.62 -9.49
C PHE A 397 -13.90 -14.21 -9.68
N ASN A 398 -14.25 -14.59 -10.90
CA ASN A 398 -15.56 -15.12 -11.22
C ASN A 398 -15.82 -16.51 -10.62
N ASN A 399 -14.77 -17.32 -10.50
CA ASN A 399 -14.81 -18.64 -9.89
C ASN A 399 -13.41 -19.05 -9.41
N ASN A 400 -13.25 -19.28 -8.12
CA ASN A 400 -11.98 -19.69 -7.51
C ASN A 400 -11.60 -21.17 -7.76
N GLY A 401 -12.32 -21.87 -8.61
CA GLY A 401 -12.18 -23.32 -8.87
C GLY A 401 -13.08 -24.20 -7.99
N SER A 402 -13.80 -23.60 -7.03
CA SER A 402 -14.77 -24.29 -6.14
C SER A 402 -16.17 -23.65 -6.20
N GLY A 403 -16.45 -22.88 -7.25
CA GLY A 403 -17.75 -22.23 -7.45
C GLY A 403 -17.94 -20.92 -6.69
N VAL A 404 -16.91 -20.38 -6.03
CA VAL A 404 -17.01 -19.14 -5.25
C VAL A 404 -16.53 -17.95 -6.08
N ARG A 405 -17.41 -16.95 -6.25
CA ARG A 405 -17.10 -15.65 -6.84
C ARG A 405 -16.50 -14.71 -5.79
N GLY A 406 -15.55 -13.87 -6.19
CA GLY A 406 -14.98 -12.81 -5.36
C GLY A 406 -14.01 -13.29 -4.28
N ASP A 407 -13.48 -14.51 -4.36
CA ASP A 407 -12.45 -15.02 -3.46
C ASP A 407 -11.13 -14.29 -3.69
N MET A 408 -10.79 -13.35 -2.80
CA MET A 408 -9.60 -12.52 -2.94
C MET A 408 -8.29 -13.31 -2.80
N LYS A 409 -8.27 -14.46 -2.10
CA LYS A 409 -7.09 -15.35 -2.09
C LYS A 409 -6.81 -15.87 -3.49
N ALA A 410 -7.83 -16.34 -4.18
CA ALA A 410 -7.71 -16.83 -5.55
C ALA A 410 -7.26 -15.73 -6.51
N VAL A 411 -7.82 -14.52 -6.37
CA VAL A 411 -7.45 -13.34 -7.17
C VAL A 411 -5.98 -12.97 -6.95
N ILE A 412 -5.55 -12.80 -5.71
CA ILE A 412 -4.15 -12.43 -5.38
C ILE A 412 -3.18 -13.52 -5.82
N LYS A 413 -3.54 -14.78 -5.65
CA LYS A 413 -2.74 -15.91 -6.15
C LYS A 413 -2.62 -15.89 -7.67
N ALA A 414 -3.72 -15.65 -8.39
CA ALA A 414 -3.72 -15.54 -9.86
C ALA A 414 -2.84 -14.36 -10.33
N ILE A 415 -2.90 -13.21 -9.63
CA ILE A 415 -2.06 -12.06 -9.95
C ILE A 415 -0.56 -12.39 -9.76
N LEU A 416 -0.19 -12.92 -8.59
CA LEU A 416 1.23 -13.07 -8.23
C LEU A 416 1.92 -14.26 -8.89
N LEU A 417 1.19 -15.29 -9.30
CA LEU A 417 1.75 -16.48 -9.92
C LEU A 417 1.60 -16.51 -11.44
N ASP A 418 0.99 -15.50 -12.04
CA ASP A 418 0.88 -15.41 -13.49
C ASP A 418 2.25 -15.35 -14.16
N ASP A 419 2.37 -15.97 -15.32
CA ASP A 419 3.61 -15.97 -16.09
C ASP A 419 4.12 -14.56 -16.40
N GLU A 420 3.21 -13.60 -16.68
CA GLU A 420 3.58 -12.21 -16.93
C GLU A 420 4.15 -11.52 -15.68
N ALA A 421 3.72 -11.91 -14.48
CA ALA A 421 4.29 -11.44 -13.23
C ALA A 421 5.63 -12.09 -12.90
N ARG A 422 5.87 -13.33 -13.38
CA ARG A 422 7.04 -14.14 -13.00
C ARG A 422 8.22 -14.02 -13.95
N ARG A 423 7.98 -13.73 -15.24
CA ARG A 423 9.05 -13.65 -16.26
C ARG A 423 9.58 -12.23 -16.39
N PRO A 424 10.89 -11.98 -16.20
CA PRO A 424 11.51 -10.69 -16.47
C PRO A 424 11.27 -10.26 -17.93
N GLY A 425 10.86 -9.01 -18.14
CA GLY A 425 10.62 -8.47 -19.47
C GLY A 425 9.36 -8.99 -20.19
N ALA A 426 8.54 -9.83 -19.57
CA ALA A 426 7.23 -10.24 -20.11
C ALA A 426 6.24 -9.07 -20.14
N ASN A 427 6.38 -8.14 -19.20
CA ASN A 427 5.55 -6.95 -19.09
C ASN A 427 6.14 -5.80 -19.89
N ALA A 428 5.34 -5.16 -20.75
CA ALA A 428 5.74 -3.96 -21.47
C ALA A 428 5.95 -2.80 -20.49
N GLY A 429 7.20 -2.56 -20.09
CA GLY A 429 7.61 -1.39 -19.31
C GLY A 429 7.51 -1.49 -17.78
N GLY A 430 6.91 -2.52 -17.19
CA GLY A 430 6.76 -2.64 -15.74
C GLY A 430 5.83 -1.59 -15.13
N ARG A 431 6.15 -1.11 -13.92
CA ARG A 431 5.46 0.02 -13.26
C ARG A 431 6.46 0.92 -12.54
N VAL A 432 6.14 2.20 -12.39
CA VAL A 432 6.92 3.08 -11.54
C VAL A 432 6.65 2.72 -10.07
N ARG A 433 7.70 2.44 -9.30
CA ARG A 433 7.57 2.10 -7.88
C ARG A 433 7.16 3.33 -7.09
N GLU A 434 6.07 3.23 -6.39
CA GLU A 434 5.51 4.33 -5.58
C GLU A 434 6.48 4.79 -4.49
N PRO A 435 6.49 6.09 -4.15
CA PRO A 435 7.35 6.64 -3.11
C PRO A 435 7.25 5.92 -1.77
N VAL A 436 6.04 5.61 -1.29
CA VAL A 436 5.81 4.83 -0.06
C VAL A 436 6.48 3.46 -0.14
N LEU A 437 6.39 2.78 -1.29
CA LEU A 437 7.03 1.48 -1.49
C LEU A 437 8.56 1.59 -1.61
N ARG A 438 9.10 2.68 -2.16
CA ARG A 438 10.55 2.93 -2.18
C ARG A 438 11.11 3.11 -0.78
N GLN A 439 10.42 3.90 0.06
CA GLN A 439 10.76 4.09 1.46
C GLN A 439 10.67 2.77 2.25
N ALA A 440 9.54 2.06 2.15
CA ALA A 440 9.32 0.79 2.81
C ALA A 440 10.38 -0.26 2.41
N ASN A 441 10.70 -0.33 1.11
CA ASN A 441 11.74 -1.24 0.61
C ASN A 441 13.12 -0.92 1.20
N TRP A 442 13.53 0.36 1.29
CA TRP A 442 14.77 0.75 1.94
C TRP A 442 14.79 0.36 3.42
N MET A 443 13.71 0.65 4.16
CA MET A 443 13.62 0.33 5.57
C MET A 443 13.76 -1.18 5.81
N ARG A 444 13.07 -1.99 5.03
CA ARG A 444 13.12 -3.45 5.15
C ARG A 444 14.44 -4.04 4.67
N ALA A 445 14.92 -3.64 3.49
CA ALA A 445 16.13 -4.15 2.88
C ALA A 445 17.35 -4.06 3.82
N PHE A 446 17.43 -2.97 4.58
CA PHE A 446 18.56 -2.71 5.49
C PHE A 446 18.18 -2.86 6.98
N TYR A 447 17.07 -3.53 7.27
CA TYR A 447 16.64 -3.86 8.63
C TYR A 447 16.57 -2.62 9.53
N ALA A 448 15.87 -1.57 9.07
CA ALA A 448 15.65 -0.35 9.82
C ALA A 448 14.99 -0.63 11.17
N SER A 449 15.49 0.01 12.21
CA SER A 449 14.94 -0.08 13.56
C SER A 449 14.70 1.32 14.13
N SER A 450 13.74 1.42 15.04
CA SER A 450 13.42 2.66 15.74
C SER A 450 14.24 2.77 17.02
N VAL A 451 14.84 3.93 17.26
CA VAL A 451 15.59 4.23 18.49
C VAL A 451 14.63 4.36 19.69
N SER A 452 13.45 4.98 19.47
CA SER A 452 12.42 5.14 20.51
C SER A 452 11.54 3.89 20.68
N GLY A 453 11.60 2.93 19.76
CA GLY A 453 10.67 1.80 19.65
C GLY A 453 9.30 2.16 19.05
N LYS A 454 9.05 3.43 18.69
CA LYS A 454 7.75 3.90 18.20
C LYS A 454 7.66 4.05 16.67
N TYR A 455 8.79 4.07 15.95
CA TYR A 455 8.82 4.33 14.52
C TYR A 455 8.18 5.68 14.15
N THR A 456 8.51 6.73 14.91
CA THR A 456 7.92 8.07 14.77
C THR A 456 8.17 8.67 13.40
N MET A 457 7.11 8.87 12.63
CA MET A 457 7.15 9.43 11.29
C MET A 457 6.03 10.46 11.13
N TRP A 458 6.25 11.48 10.35
CA TRP A 458 5.21 12.40 9.89
C TRP A 458 4.71 12.02 8.50
N SER A 459 3.69 12.72 8.01
CA SER A 459 3.25 12.60 6.62
C SER A 459 4.36 13.05 5.66
N MET A 460 4.51 12.33 4.54
CA MET A 460 5.56 12.52 3.54
C MET A 460 5.01 12.92 2.17
N ASP A 461 3.76 13.40 2.13
CA ASP A 461 3.05 13.76 0.88
C ASP A 461 3.42 15.13 0.31
N ASP A 462 4.16 15.96 1.03
CA ASP A 462 4.78 17.16 0.45
C ASP A 462 5.80 16.74 -0.64
N PRO A 463 5.66 17.17 -1.89
CA PRO A 463 6.54 16.77 -2.98
C PRO A 463 7.94 17.39 -2.89
N VAL A 464 8.12 18.49 -2.16
CA VAL A 464 9.41 19.19 -2.02
C VAL A 464 10.19 18.72 -0.81
N ARG A 465 9.48 18.56 0.34
CA ARG A 465 10.08 18.25 1.65
C ARG A 465 9.91 16.79 2.06
N GLY A 466 9.26 15.99 1.23
CA GLY A 466 8.94 14.59 1.50
C GLY A 466 9.11 13.73 0.26
N LEU A 467 8.16 12.84 0.06
CA LEU A 467 8.18 11.85 -1.01
C LEU A 467 7.08 12.08 -2.06
N GLY A 468 6.18 13.05 -1.83
CA GLY A 468 5.00 13.29 -2.68
C GLY A 468 3.87 12.27 -2.49
N GLN A 469 3.97 11.40 -1.48
CA GLN A 469 2.95 10.40 -1.17
C GLN A 469 3.00 9.99 0.30
N SER A 470 1.83 9.83 0.93
CA SER A 470 1.66 9.20 2.25
C SER A 470 0.43 8.31 2.27
N VAL A 471 0.46 7.25 3.06
CA VAL A 471 -0.67 6.33 3.21
C VAL A 471 -1.87 7.08 3.80
N LEU A 472 -3.07 6.87 3.24
CA LEU A 472 -4.32 7.53 3.63
C LEU A 472 -4.25 9.07 3.60
N ARG A 473 -3.50 9.65 2.65
CA ARG A 473 -3.46 11.11 2.43
C ARG A 473 -3.64 11.50 0.97
N ALA A 474 -4.39 10.70 0.25
CA ALA A 474 -4.74 11.00 -1.13
C ALA A 474 -5.43 12.37 -1.22
N PRO A 475 -5.11 13.19 -2.25
CA PRO A 475 -5.70 14.53 -2.42
C PRO A 475 -7.17 14.49 -2.86
N SER A 476 -7.66 13.35 -3.36
CA SER A 476 -9.05 13.16 -3.77
C SER A 476 -9.41 11.66 -3.79
N VAL A 477 -10.70 11.36 -4.07
CA VAL A 477 -11.20 9.99 -4.24
C VAL A 477 -10.51 9.24 -5.39
N PHE A 478 -9.88 9.95 -6.33
CA PHE A 478 -9.09 9.36 -7.43
C PHE A 478 -7.69 8.89 -6.99
N ASN A 479 -7.41 8.85 -5.69
CA ASN A 479 -6.10 8.57 -5.13
C ASN A 479 -5.06 9.64 -5.51
N PHE A 480 -3.77 9.34 -5.38
CA PHE A 480 -2.66 10.19 -5.83
C PHE A 480 -2.52 10.22 -7.35
N TYR A 481 -3.00 9.19 -8.03
CA TYR A 481 -2.93 9.05 -9.48
C TYR A 481 -4.08 8.17 -10.00
N ARG A 482 -4.54 8.48 -11.21
CA ARG A 482 -5.61 7.73 -11.88
C ARG A 482 -5.06 6.49 -12.59
N PRO A 483 -5.74 5.34 -12.57
CA PRO A 483 -5.29 4.11 -13.22
C PRO A 483 -5.01 4.22 -14.72
N GLY A 484 -5.73 5.12 -15.41
CA GLY A 484 -5.58 5.36 -16.84
C GLY A 484 -4.67 6.54 -17.20
N TYR A 485 -3.88 7.09 -16.26
CA TYR A 485 -3.03 8.23 -16.57
C TYR A 485 -1.85 7.84 -17.47
N ALA A 486 -1.67 8.60 -18.54
CA ALA A 486 -0.46 8.66 -19.35
C ALA A 486 0.05 10.10 -19.37
N PRO A 487 1.37 10.35 -19.25
CA PRO A 487 1.90 11.71 -19.36
C PRO A 487 1.62 12.29 -20.76
N PRO A 488 0.96 13.47 -20.87
CA PRO A 488 0.58 14.05 -22.15
C PRO A 488 1.79 14.35 -23.05
N GLY A 489 1.63 14.14 -24.34
CA GLY A 489 2.67 14.40 -25.36
C GLY A 489 3.83 13.41 -25.35
N THR A 490 3.72 12.29 -24.63
CA THR A 490 4.79 11.28 -24.54
C THR A 490 4.59 10.11 -25.50
N ALA A 491 5.65 9.35 -25.72
CA ALA A 491 5.59 8.10 -26.48
C ALA A 491 4.73 7.02 -25.79
N LEU A 492 4.51 7.12 -24.47
CA LEU A 492 3.57 6.25 -23.74
C LEU A 492 2.15 6.50 -24.21
N GLU A 493 1.71 7.76 -24.20
CA GLU A 493 0.39 8.15 -24.69
C GLU A 493 0.19 7.75 -26.17
N SER A 494 1.19 8.05 -27.01
CA SER A 494 1.15 7.67 -28.44
C SER A 494 1.10 6.15 -28.68
N ALA A 495 1.54 5.34 -27.71
CA ALA A 495 1.51 3.88 -27.74
C ALA A 495 0.30 3.29 -27.03
N ASP A 496 -0.66 4.10 -26.60
CA ASP A 496 -1.82 3.70 -25.79
C ASP A 496 -1.42 2.95 -24.50
N MET A 497 -0.31 3.41 -23.88
CA MET A 497 0.22 2.85 -22.64
C MET A 497 0.01 3.83 -21.49
N VAL A 498 -0.31 3.28 -20.30
CA VAL A 498 -0.48 4.08 -19.09
C VAL A 498 0.75 3.98 -18.18
N ALA A 499 0.97 5.03 -17.40
CA ALA A 499 1.96 5.08 -16.33
C ALA A 499 1.40 5.88 -15.15
N PRO A 500 0.45 5.28 -14.39
CA PRO A 500 -0.34 5.98 -13.37
C PRO A 500 0.52 6.78 -12.37
N GLU A 501 1.57 6.19 -11.86
CA GLU A 501 2.42 6.78 -10.82
C GLU A 501 3.24 7.99 -11.33
N LEU A 502 3.36 8.18 -12.65
CA LEU A 502 4.00 9.39 -13.20
C LEU A 502 3.16 10.65 -12.97
N GLN A 503 1.88 10.52 -12.62
CA GLN A 503 1.05 11.68 -12.28
C GLN A 503 1.57 12.44 -11.05
N ILE A 504 2.27 11.75 -10.14
CA ILE A 504 2.91 12.37 -8.96
C ILE A 504 4.43 12.52 -9.09
N ALA A 505 5.01 12.17 -10.21
CA ALA A 505 6.45 12.30 -10.48
C ALA A 505 6.76 13.65 -11.14
N SER A 506 6.37 14.74 -10.49
CA SER A 506 6.74 16.10 -10.89
C SER A 506 8.23 16.37 -10.63
N GLU A 507 8.80 17.38 -11.27
CA GLU A 507 10.19 17.78 -11.04
C GLU A 507 10.51 18.01 -9.56
N PRO A 508 9.68 18.76 -8.78
CA PRO A 508 9.90 18.90 -7.34
C PRO A 508 9.87 17.56 -6.59
N ALA A 509 8.97 16.64 -6.98
CA ALA A 509 8.87 15.34 -6.31
C ALA A 509 10.10 14.44 -6.58
N VAL A 510 10.72 14.53 -7.75
CA VAL A 510 11.97 13.80 -8.06
C VAL A 510 13.12 14.33 -7.20
N VAL A 511 13.28 15.64 -7.12
CA VAL A 511 14.32 16.29 -6.28
C VAL A 511 14.06 16.01 -4.80
N GLY A 512 12.81 16.17 -4.35
CA GLY A 512 12.38 15.88 -2.99
C GLY A 512 12.68 14.42 -2.59
N TYR A 513 12.37 13.47 -3.46
CA TYR A 513 12.72 12.07 -3.26
C TYR A 513 14.22 11.84 -3.09
N LEU A 514 15.05 12.37 -4.00
CA LEU A 514 16.50 12.18 -3.96
C LEU A 514 17.11 12.77 -2.69
N ASN A 515 16.70 13.98 -2.31
CA ASN A 515 17.16 14.64 -1.09
C ASN A 515 16.71 13.90 0.17
N THR A 516 15.44 13.49 0.22
CA THR A 516 14.87 12.75 1.35
C THR A 516 15.60 11.41 1.52
N MET A 517 15.82 10.65 0.44
CA MET A 517 16.51 9.37 0.52
C MET A 517 18.00 9.51 0.81
N LYS A 518 18.67 10.56 0.29
CA LYS A 518 20.04 10.87 0.69
C LYS A 518 20.10 11.07 2.20
N ASN A 519 19.27 11.95 2.76
CA ASN A 519 19.23 12.21 4.19
C ASN A 519 18.90 10.94 4.99
N ALA A 520 17.93 10.14 4.55
CA ALA A 520 17.55 8.90 5.20
C ALA A 520 18.69 7.88 5.28
N ILE A 521 19.44 7.72 4.18
CA ILE A 521 20.57 6.78 4.08
C ILE A 521 21.70 7.19 5.04
N TYR A 522 21.98 8.48 5.13
CA TYR A 522 23.10 9.01 5.92
C TYR A 522 22.75 9.18 7.41
N ASN A 523 21.56 9.67 7.73
CA ASN A 523 21.19 10.12 9.07
C ASN A 523 20.06 9.31 9.70
N GLY A 524 19.22 8.67 8.87
CA GLY A 524 17.95 8.05 9.27
C GLY A 524 16.73 8.89 8.90
N MET A 525 15.55 8.38 9.24
CA MET A 525 14.25 9.01 8.96
C MET A 525 13.45 9.24 10.23
N GLY A 526 12.35 9.98 10.09
CA GLY A 526 11.41 10.23 11.17
C GLY A 526 11.85 11.31 12.13
N ARG A 527 11.02 11.58 13.14
CA ARG A 527 11.31 12.62 14.15
C ARG A 527 12.61 12.30 14.87
N ASN A 528 13.52 13.27 14.90
CA ASN A 528 14.85 13.14 15.50
C ASN A 528 15.66 11.95 14.95
N TYR A 529 15.44 11.61 13.67
CA TYR A 529 16.09 10.46 13.03
C TYR A 529 15.86 9.16 13.82
N ASP A 530 14.62 8.96 14.27
CA ASP A 530 14.23 7.81 15.08
C ASP A 530 14.41 6.47 14.36
N ILE A 531 14.25 6.45 13.02
CA ILE A 531 14.32 5.23 12.21
C ILE A 531 15.66 5.20 11.49
N ARG A 532 16.49 4.21 11.83
CA ARG A 532 17.87 4.09 11.33
C ARG A 532 18.18 2.69 10.82
N THR A 533 19.11 2.64 9.87
CA THR A 533 19.70 1.40 9.34
C THR A 533 21.15 1.29 9.76
N GLY A 534 21.61 0.07 10.08
CA GLY A 534 22.99 -0.15 10.50
C GLY A 534 23.91 -0.67 9.38
N TYR A 535 23.37 -1.05 8.24
CA TYR A 535 24.08 -1.62 7.07
C TYR A 535 25.13 -2.68 7.42
N VAL A 536 24.87 -3.47 8.47
CA VAL A 536 25.87 -4.39 9.06
C VAL A 536 26.38 -5.42 8.06
N LYS A 537 25.47 -5.96 7.22
CA LYS A 537 25.83 -6.97 6.22
C LYS A 537 26.60 -6.36 5.04
N GLU A 538 26.23 -5.16 4.63
CA GLU A 538 26.86 -4.40 3.56
C GLU A 538 28.27 -3.93 3.97
N LEU A 539 28.43 -3.45 5.20
CA LEU A 539 29.74 -3.08 5.77
C LEU A 539 30.68 -4.29 5.88
N ALA A 540 30.16 -5.50 6.11
CA ALA A 540 31.00 -6.70 6.19
C ALA A 540 31.66 -7.05 4.84
N ILE A 541 31.06 -6.67 3.72
CA ILE A 541 31.52 -6.99 2.35
C ILE A 541 32.04 -5.75 1.59
N VAL A 542 32.08 -4.59 2.20
CA VAL A 542 32.34 -3.29 1.55
C VAL A 542 33.72 -3.17 0.89
N ALA A 543 34.68 -4.02 1.28
CA ALA A 543 36.01 -4.08 0.65
C ALA A 543 35.96 -4.62 -0.79
N ASP A 544 34.94 -5.43 -1.10
CA ASP A 544 34.69 -6.01 -2.42
C ASP A 544 33.47 -5.29 -3.03
N GLU A 545 33.74 -4.30 -3.89
CA GLU A 545 32.69 -3.49 -4.50
C GLU A 545 31.76 -4.29 -5.42
N ASP A 546 32.24 -5.37 -6.04
CA ASP A 546 31.40 -6.24 -6.87
C ASP A 546 30.39 -7.00 -6.01
N LYS A 547 30.83 -7.60 -4.90
CA LYS A 547 29.90 -8.26 -3.94
C LYS A 547 28.89 -7.27 -3.34
N LEU A 548 29.31 -6.05 -3.03
CA LEU A 548 28.40 -5.02 -2.52
C LEU A 548 27.31 -4.69 -3.55
N VAL A 549 27.71 -4.40 -4.79
CA VAL A 549 26.76 -4.05 -5.86
C VAL A 549 25.85 -5.22 -6.22
N ASP A 550 26.37 -6.46 -6.27
CA ASP A 550 25.58 -7.66 -6.53
C ASP A 550 24.53 -7.92 -5.43
N ARG A 551 24.89 -7.69 -4.16
CA ARG A 551 23.94 -7.78 -3.04
C ARG A 551 22.82 -6.73 -3.18
N LEU A 552 23.17 -5.48 -3.51
CA LEU A 552 22.17 -4.42 -3.71
C LEU A 552 21.28 -4.70 -4.93
N ASN A 553 21.85 -5.21 -6.02
CA ASN A 553 21.10 -5.62 -7.19
C ASN A 553 20.05 -6.69 -6.85
N LEU A 554 20.44 -7.74 -6.12
CA LEU A 554 19.51 -8.78 -5.70
C LEU A 554 18.43 -8.23 -4.76
N LEU A 555 18.83 -7.45 -3.76
CA LEU A 555 17.96 -7.02 -2.66
C LEU A 555 16.95 -5.95 -3.09
N LEU A 556 17.38 -5.00 -3.92
CA LEU A 556 16.57 -3.83 -4.30
C LEU A 556 15.96 -3.94 -5.70
N MET A 557 16.58 -4.71 -6.59
CA MET A 557 16.23 -4.72 -8.02
C MET A 557 15.97 -6.13 -8.56
N ALA A 558 15.90 -7.14 -7.70
CA ALA A 558 15.66 -8.54 -8.10
C ALA A 558 16.61 -9.05 -9.20
N GLY A 559 17.86 -8.58 -9.21
CA GLY A 559 18.87 -8.97 -10.19
C GLY A 559 18.78 -8.23 -11.54
N GLN A 560 17.99 -7.16 -11.67
CA GLN A 560 17.69 -6.51 -12.95
C GLN A 560 18.58 -5.29 -13.25
N MET A 561 19.61 -5.02 -12.45
CA MET A 561 20.56 -3.95 -12.70
C MET A 561 21.28 -4.18 -14.05
N THR A 562 21.26 -3.17 -14.92
CA THR A 562 21.98 -3.28 -16.21
C THR A 562 23.49 -3.32 -15.98
N PRO A 563 24.28 -3.93 -16.89
CA PRO A 563 25.75 -3.90 -16.83
C PRO A 563 26.31 -2.48 -16.73
N THR A 564 25.68 -1.51 -17.41
CA THR A 564 26.08 -0.11 -17.39
C THR A 564 25.87 0.51 -16.01
N THR A 565 24.69 0.38 -15.41
CA THR A 565 24.38 0.87 -14.06
C THR A 565 25.29 0.21 -13.03
N ARG A 566 25.50 -1.12 -13.13
CA ARG A 566 26.42 -1.87 -12.28
C ARG A 566 27.85 -1.29 -12.34
N ALA A 567 28.35 -1.03 -13.56
CA ALA A 567 29.69 -0.46 -13.75
C ALA A 567 29.81 0.95 -13.16
N HIS A 568 28.78 1.80 -13.36
CA HIS A 568 28.76 3.16 -12.82
C HIS A 568 28.81 3.15 -11.28
N ILE A 569 27.94 2.36 -10.62
CA ILE A 569 27.90 2.28 -9.16
C ILE A 569 29.21 1.71 -8.62
N ARG A 570 29.71 0.60 -9.21
CA ARG A 570 31.01 0.02 -8.81
C ARG A 570 32.14 1.04 -8.90
N ASN A 571 32.25 1.78 -10.01
CA ASN A 571 33.32 2.76 -10.21
C ASN A 571 33.19 3.93 -9.21
N ALA A 572 31.97 4.40 -8.94
CA ALA A 572 31.73 5.42 -7.92
C ALA A 572 32.13 4.94 -6.52
N VAL A 573 31.77 3.71 -6.15
CA VAL A 573 32.19 3.11 -4.86
C VAL A 573 33.71 2.99 -4.78
N ARG A 574 34.37 2.53 -5.85
CA ARG A 574 35.82 2.38 -5.95
C ARG A 574 36.56 3.69 -5.83
N SER A 575 35.99 4.84 -6.23
CA SER A 575 36.60 6.16 -6.09
C SER A 575 36.83 6.57 -4.63
N ILE A 576 36.02 6.03 -3.70
CA ILE A 576 36.27 6.15 -2.26
C ILE A 576 37.30 5.08 -1.88
N GLN A 577 38.58 5.46 -1.75
CA GLN A 577 39.64 4.51 -1.46
C GLN A 577 39.44 3.84 -0.09
N MET A 578 39.64 2.52 -0.04
CA MET A 578 39.72 1.80 1.25
C MET A 578 40.93 2.31 2.05
N PRO A 579 40.83 2.26 3.40
CA PRO A 579 41.95 2.62 4.24
C PRO A 579 43.19 1.77 3.90
N ALA A 580 44.33 2.39 3.79
CA ALA A 580 45.60 1.67 3.62
C ALA A 580 45.87 0.78 4.84
N ALA A 581 46.60 -0.30 4.66
CA ALA A 581 46.87 -1.29 5.72
C ALA A 581 47.59 -0.70 6.96
N TRP A 582 48.35 0.41 6.77
CA TRP A 582 49.01 1.13 7.85
C TRP A 582 48.11 2.13 8.59
N ASN A 583 46.93 2.44 8.03
CA ASN A 583 46.00 3.36 8.66
C ASN A 583 45.25 2.66 9.81
N THR A 584 45.53 3.06 11.02
CA THR A 584 44.95 2.52 12.25
C THR A 584 43.93 3.46 12.88
N ASP A 585 43.60 4.61 12.24
CA ASP A 585 42.57 5.52 12.72
C ASP A 585 41.18 4.93 12.54
N PRO A 586 40.50 4.54 13.63
CA PRO A 586 39.17 3.94 13.55
C PRO A 586 38.11 4.87 12.91
N ALA A 587 38.27 6.18 13.07
CA ALA A 587 37.33 7.18 12.54
C ALA A 587 37.43 7.25 11.01
N ASP A 588 38.66 7.35 10.44
CA ASP A 588 38.85 7.35 8.99
C ASP A 588 38.45 6.00 8.36
N ILE A 589 38.79 4.89 9.03
CA ILE A 589 38.39 3.56 8.59
C ILE A 589 36.87 3.45 8.52
N SER A 590 36.15 3.84 9.58
CA SER A 590 34.71 3.84 9.65
C SER A 590 34.10 4.76 8.59
N TYR A 591 34.58 5.98 8.47
CA TYR A 591 34.11 6.97 7.51
C TYR A 591 34.17 6.46 6.06
N ARG A 592 35.33 5.94 5.62
CA ARG A 592 35.48 5.44 4.23
C ARG A 592 34.61 4.25 3.95
N ARG A 593 34.54 3.27 4.86
CA ARG A 593 33.71 2.08 4.72
C ARG A 593 32.25 2.45 4.65
N THR A 594 31.77 3.31 5.55
CA THR A 594 30.38 3.74 5.61
C THR A 594 29.97 4.54 4.38
N ASN A 595 30.82 5.47 3.92
CA ASN A 595 30.54 6.25 2.71
C ASN A 595 30.48 5.41 1.44
N ARG A 596 31.26 4.34 1.33
CA ARG A 596 31.13 3.37 0.22
C ARG A 596 29.74 2.73 0.19
N VAL A 597 29.23 2.29 1.35
CA VAL A 597 27.91 1.70 1.46
C VAL A 597 26.83 2.74 1.14
N TYR A 598 26.90 3.92 1.75
CA TYR A 598 25.92 4.99 1.54
C TYR A 598 25.83 5.39 0.07
N LEU A 599 26.98 5.60 -0.58
CA LEU A 599 27.03 5.94 -2.00
C LEU A 599 26.44 4.83 -2.88
N ALA A 600 26.78 3.56 -2.60
CA ALA A 600 26.25 2.42 -3.34
C ALA A 600 24.72 2.32 -3.22
N VAL A 601 24.18 2.43 -2.01
CA VAL A 601 22.74 2.40 -1.75
C VAL A 601 22.04 3.57 -2.42
N TYR A 602 22.56 4.78 -2.27
CA TYR A 602 21.98 5.99 -2.84
C TYR A 602 21.92 5.92 -4.38
N LEU A 603 23.02 5.58 -5.04
CA LEU A 603 23.07 5.46 -6.50
C LEU A 603 22.16 4.34 -7.02
N THR A 604 22.08 3.21 -6.30
CA THR A 604 21.14 2.14 -6.65
C THR A 604 19.70 2.65 -6.58
N MET A 605 19.31 3.33 -5.50
CA MET A 605 17.94 3.83 -5.32
C MET A 605 17.59 5.03 -6.22
N ALA A 606 18.61 5.73 -6.73
CA ALA A 606 18.43 6.80 -7.73
C ALA A 606 18.38 6.29 -9.16
N SER A 607 18.72 5.01 -9.42
CA SER A 607 18.78 4.47 -10.78
C SER A 607 17.39 4.21 -11.37
N PRO A 608 17.22 4.35 -12.69
CA PRO A 608 15.97 4.07 -13.40
C PRO A 608 15.46 2.65 -13.14
N GLU A 609 16.34 1.66 -13.13
CA GLU A 609 16.01 0.25 -12.93
C GLU A 609 15.49 -0.05 -11.53
N TYR A 610 15.85 0.77 -10.52
CA TYR A 610 15.25 0.68 -9.19
C TYR A 610 13.86 1.34 -9.15
N ILE A 611 13.74 2.50 -9.78
CA ILE A 611 12.49 3.27 -9.79
C ILE A 611 11.40 2.55 -10.59
N ILE A 612 11.78 1.84 -11.66
CA ILE A 612 10.85 1.04 -12.46
C ILE A 612 10.91 -0.42 -12.01
N GLN A 613 9.86 -0.88 -11.35
CA GLN A 613 9.67 -2.29 -10.99
C GLN A 613 9.28 -3.08 -12.26
N GLN A 614 10.06 -4.07 -12.59
CA GLN A 614 9.79 -4.98 -13.71
C GLN A 614 9.41 -6.38 -13.21
#